data_83cd561d7825ff3b3e102436d4dcda0e
#
_entry.id   83cd561d7825ff3b3e102436d4dcda0e
#
_cell.length_a   1.000
_cell.length_b   1.000
_cell.length_c   1.000
_cell.angle_alpha   90.00
_cell.angle_beta   90.00
_cell.angle_gamma   90.00
#
_symmetry.space_group_name_H-M   'P 1'
#
loop_
_entity.id
_entity.type
_entity.pdbx_description
1 polymer ?
#
loop_
_entity_poly.entity_id
_entity_poly.type
_entity_poly.pdbx_seq_one_letter_code
_entity_poly.pdbx_strand_id
1 'polypeptide(L)'
;MENEFTFENPEYRKTYWHTCSHIMAQAVKRLWPEVQLAIGPAIDEGWYYDFDAPFTFTPEHLAKIEAEMKKVCKERLPIVRSEKPRAEAIAYMQEKNEPYKVELINDLPEDAVISFYTQGDFTDLCAGPHLDHTGRVKHNGFKLLNSCGAYWRGDSNRKMLQRIYGIAFQSKEELETYLQRIEEAKKRDHRRLGKEMGLFMLTDYGPGFPFFLPKGMVLRNTLIDYWREVHKRYGYVEVSTPMILNRQLWEQSGHWDHYKNNMYTTVIDGEDYAIKPMNCPGGMLVYASEPHSYRDLPLRVGELGLVHRHELSGALHGLFRVRCFTQDDAHIFMTREQMESEIQNVVRLFDEVYNVFGLKYTVELSTMPEDHIGTVEEWEANQEILKKAITGMGKDFVVNEGDGAFYGPKLDFHIEDCLGRTWQCGTIQLDSQLPERFNLEYTGEDGQKHRPVMIHRVVFGSIERFIGVITEHFAGAFPLWLTPVQVKVLPVTDRAHEYAKGLSQKLVDAGIRAEDDCRSEKLGYKIREAQMQKIPYMLVVGDRDMENGTVSVRTRKGEDLGAMTMDAFLSKCLSEIASKSKDI
;
A
#
# COMPACT_ATOMS: atom_id res chain seq x y z
N MET A 1 -20.94 28.28 -10.26
CA MET A 1 -21.69 27.59 -11.32
C MET A 1 -20.82 26.76 -12.29
N GLU A 2 -19.57 27.15 -12.62
CA GLU A 2 -18.72 26.32 -13.50
C GLU A 2 -18.16 25.03 -12.84
N ASN A 3 -17.96 25.03 -11.52
CA ASN A 3 -17.42 23.85 -10.78
C ASN A 3 -18.50 22.81 -10.39
N GLU A 4 -19.78 23.05 -10.61
CA GLU A 4 -20.84 22.10 -10.23
C GLU A 4 -20.87 20.83 -11.11
N PHE A 5 -20.40 20.92 -12.35
CA PHE A 5 -20.45 19.86 -13.37
C PHE A 5 -19.07 19.31 -13.76
N THR A 6 -18.11 19.37 -12.84
CA THR A 6 -16.76 18.84 -13.05
C THR A 6 -16.46 17.68 -12.11
N PHE A 7 -15.47 16.85 -12.47
CA PHE A 7 -15.03 15.73 -11.62
C PHE A 7 -14.26 16.16 -10.38
N GLU A 8 -13.96 17.43 -10.24
CA GLU A 8 -13.48 18.02 -8.98
C GLU A 8 -14.54 18.00 -7.89
N ASN A 9 -15.83 18.06 -8.28
CA ASN A 9 -16.96 17.88 -7.39
C ASN A 9 -17.23 16.37 -7.17
N PRO A 10 -16.99 15.81 -5.97
CA PRO A 10 -17.17 14.37 -5.68
C PRO A 10 -18.62 13.90 -5.84
N GLU A 11 -19.61 14.75 -5.52
CA GLU A 11 -21.05 14.45 -5.64
C GLU A 11 -21.44 14.28 -7.12
N TYR A 12 -20.99 15.24 -7.98
CA TYR A 12 -21.21 15.15 -9.42
C TYR A 12 -20.53 13.93 -10.02
N ARG A 13 -19.28 13.64 -9.62
CA ARG A 13 -18.53 12.49 -10.08
C ARG A 13 -19.21 11.16 -9.71
N LYS A 14 -19.71 11.02 -8.48
CA LYS A 14 -20.48 9.84 -8.05
C LYS A 14 -21.79 9.71 -8.86
N THR A 15 -22.52 10.81 -9.06
CA THR A 15 -23.74 10.83 -9.87
C THR A 15 -23.49 10.44 -11.33
N TYR A 16 -22.36 10.88 -11.88
CA TYR A 16 -21.94 10.52 -13.24
C TYR A 16 -21.66 9.01 -13.34
N TRP A 17 -20.88 8.44 -12.43
CA TRP A 17 -20.58 7.02 -12.41
C TRP A 17 -21.81 6.16 -12.13
N HIS A 18 -22.69 6.60 -11.25
CA HIS A 18 -23.95 5.93 -10.99
C HIS A 18 -24.85 5.91 -12.26
N THR A 19 -24.86 6.98 -13.01
CA THR A 19 -25.55 7.02 -14.31
C THR A 19 -24.89 6.05 -15.32
N CYS A 20 -23.56 5.94 -15.33
CA CYS A 20 -22.86 4.95 -16.17
C CYS A 20 -23.24 3.52 -15.82
N SER A 21 -23.49 3.19 -14.54
CA SER A 21 -23.94 1.86 -14.13
C SER A 21 -25.31 1.51 -14.70
N HIS A 22 -26.25 2.47 -14.72
CA HIS A 22 -27.57 2.30 -15.34
C HIS A 22 -27.51 2.19 -16.87
N ILE A 23 -26.63 2.96 -17.52
CA ILE A 23 -26.38 2.82 -18.97
C ILE A 23 -25.82 1.44 -19.28
N MET A 24 -24.94 0.90 -18.43
CA MET A 24 -24.42 -0.46 -18.56
C MET A 24 -25.52 -1.52 -18.37
N ALA A 25 -26.37 -1.37 -17.34
CA ALA A 25 -27.50 -2.28 -17.09
C ALA A 25 -28.48 -2.29 -18.28
N GLN A 26 -28.82 -1.11 -18.83
CA GLN A 26 -29.65 -1.02 -20.05
C GLN A 26 -28.99 -1.73 -21.23
N ALA A 27 -27.69 -1.51 -21.45
CA ALA A 27 -26.96 -2.16 -22.53
C ALA A 27 -26.96 -3.70 -22.38
N VAL A 28 -26.78 -4.21 -21.17
CA VAL A 28 -26.85 -5.67 -20.89
C VAL A 28 -28.26 -6.21 -21.17
N LYS A 29 -29.30 -5.53 -20.72
CA LYS A 29 -30.70 -5.95 -20.96
C LYS A 29 -31.09 -5.91 -22.42
N ARG A 30 -30.56 -4.96 -23.21
CA ARG A 30 -30.78 -4.90 -24.66
C ARG A 30 -30.10 -6.07 -25.39
N LEU A 31 -28.93 -6.49 -24.94
CA LEU A 31 -28.18 -7.60 -25.55
C LEU A 31 -28.66 -8.96 -25.07
N TRP A 32 -29.02 -9.09 -23.81
CA TRP A 32 -29.44 -10.33 -23.16
C TRP A 32 -30.62 -10.06 -22.20
N PRO A 33 -31.86 -10.04 -22.70
CA PRO A 33 -33.05 -9.73 -21.88
C PRO A 33 -33.26 -10.66 -20.70
N GLU A 34 -32.74 -11.89 -20.76
CA GLU A 34 -32.81 -12.90 -19.71
C GLU A 34 -31.90 -12.66 -18.51
N VAL A 35 -30.87 -11.83 -18.63
CA VAL A 35 -29.96 -11.50 -17.54
C VAL A 35 -30.70 -10.70 -16.47
N GLN A 36 -30.62 -11.13 -15.21
CA GLN A 36 -31.26 -10.47 -14.08
C GLN A 36 -30.34 -9.43 -13.44
N LEU A 37 -30.92 -8.35 -12.98
CA LEU A 37 -30.23 -7.20 -12.40
C LEU A 37 -30.21 -7.28 -10.89
N ALA A 38 -29.03 -7.05 -10.26
CA ALA A 38 -28.93 -6.94 -8.82
C ALA A 38 -28.68 -5.49 -8.38
N ILE A 39 -27.43 -5.07 -8.16
CA ILE A 39 -27.10 -3.70 -7.73
C ILE A 39 -25.95 -3.12 -8.54
N GLY A 40 -25.95 -1.78 -8.68
CA GLY A 40 -24.94 -1.06 -9.47
C GLY A 40 -24.56 0.30 -8.90
N PRO A 41 -23.87 0.36 -7.74
CA PRO A 41 -23.46 1.63 -7.14
C PRO A 41 -22.23 2.22 -7.83
N ALA A 42 -22.07 3.55 -7.69
CA ALA A 42 -20.77 4.19 -7.82
C ALA A 42 -19.91 3.81 -6.61
N ILE A 43 -18.61 3.68 -6.85
CA ILE A 43 -17.57 3.40 -5.84
C ILE A 43 -16.52 4.53 -5.87
N ASP A 44 -15.48 4.43 -5.05
CA ASP A 44 -14.46 5.47 -4.94
C ASP A 44 -13.75 5.77 -6.27
N GLU A 45 -13.51 4.72 -7.09
CA GLU A 45 -13.02 4.86 -8.46
C GLU A 45 -13.92 4.10 -9.43
N GLY A 46 -14.87 4.80 -10.07
CA GLY A 46 -15.76 4.24 -11.07
C GLY A 46 -17.06 3.66 -10.51
N TRP A 47 -17.51 2.57 -11.09
CA TRP A 47 -18.73 1.87 -10.69
C TRP A 47 -18.61 0.36 -10.94
N TYR A 48 -19.54 -0.40 -10.38
CA TYR A 48 -19.80 -1.77 -10.82
C TYR A 48 -21.30 -2.00 -11.00
N TYR A 49 -21.66 -3.12 -11.59
CA TYR A 49 -23.00 -3.67 -11.56
C TYR A 49 -22.94 -5.19 -11.46
N ASP A 50 -23.81 -5.77 -10.62
CA ASP A 50 -23.92 -7.20 -10.40
C ASP A 50 -25.06 -7.78 -11.23
N PHE A 51 -24.76 -8.82 -11.99
CA PHE A 51 -25.67 -9.48 -12.91
C PHE A 51 -25.79 -10.98 -12.58
N ASP A 52 -26.98 -11.51 -12.68
CA ASP A 52 -27.21 -12.95 -12.73
C ASP A 52 -27.42 -13.36 -14.20
N ALA A 53 -26.37 -13.90 -14.79
CA ALA A 53 -26.37 -14.32 -16.19
C ALA A 53 -26.23 -15.85 -16.29
N PRO A 54 -26.89 -16.50 -17.26
CA PRO A 54 -26.77 -17.95 -17.50
C PRO A 54 -25.44 -18.36 -18.17
N PHE A 55 -24.54 -17.38 -18.41
CA PHE A 55 -23.22 -17.56 -19.00
C PHE A 55 -22.20 -16.70 -18.27
N THR A 56 -20.90 -16.92 -18.51
CA THR A 56 -19.83 -16.09 -17.97
C THR A 56 -19.50 -14.93 -18.92
N PHE A 57 -19.42 -13.69 -18.40
CA PHE A 57 -18.98 -12.54 -19.18
C PHE A 57 -17.49 -12.65 -19.54
N THR A 58 -17.22 -12.64 -20.83
CA THR A 58 -15.87 -12.65 -21.43
C THR A 58 -15.46 -11.24 -21.88
N PRO A 59 -14.18 -10.99 -22.19
CA PRO A 59 -13.76 -9.72 -22.79
C PRO A 59 -14.54 -9.33 -24.05
N GLU A 60 -14.96 -10.31 -24.85
CA GLU A 60 -15.80 -10.07 -26.06
C GLU A 60 -17.21 -9.59 -25.68
N HIS A 61 -17.78 -10.13 -24.60
CA HIS A 61 -19.06 -9.64 -24.07
C HIS A 61 -18.91 -8.21 -23.54
N LEU A 62 -17.83 -7.87 -22.84
CA LEU A 62 -17.58 -6.51 -22.36
C LEU A 62 -17.45 -5.52 -23.53
N ALA A 63 -16.80 -5.92 -24.63
CA ALA A 63 -16.69 -5.09 -25.82
C ALA A 63 -18.07 -4.84 -26.49
N LYS A 64 -18.97 -5.85 -26.51
CA LYS A 64 -20.35 -5.69 -27.01
C LYS A 64 -21.17 -4.76 -26.11
N ILE A 65 -21.04 -4.91 -24.79
CA ILE A 65 -21.70 -4.02 -23.82
C ILE A 65 -21.23 -2.58 -24.01
N GLU A 66 -19.91 -2.32 -24.12
CA GLU A 66 -19.38 -0.99 -24.39
C GLU A 66 -19.94 -0.38 -25.69
N ALA A 67 -20.05 -1.19 -26.75
CA ALA A 67 -20.60 -0.73 -28.02
C ALA A 67 -22.07 -0.32 -27.87
N GLU A 68 -22.86 -1.07 -27.11
CA GLU A 68 -24.28 -0.76 -26.85
C GLU A 68 -24.41 0.46 -25.92
N MET A 69 -23.60 0.55 -24.85
CA MET A 69 -23.54 1.75 -23.99
C MET A 69 -23.27 3.03 -24.80
N LYS A 70 -22.37 2.96 -25.78
CA LYS A 70 -22.09 4.10 -26.68
C LYS A 70 -23.32 4.54 -27.49
N LYS A 71 -24.19 3.58 -27.88
CA LYS A 71 -25.45 3.90 -28.55
C LYS A 71 -26.41 4.60 -27.59
N VAL A 72 -26.62 4.04 -26.40
CA VAL A 72 -27.47 4.62 -25.35
C VAL A 72 -27.05 6.07 -25.03
N CYS A 73 -25.74 6.34 -24.90
CA CYS A 73 -25.26 7.71 -24.70
C CYS A 73 -25.63 8.64 -25.86
N LYS A 74 -25.50 8.16 -27.11
CA LYS A 74 -25.82 8.97 -28.30
C LYS A 74 -27.31 9.24 -28.48
N GLU A 75 -28.17 8.34 -27.99
CA GLU A 75 -29.62 8.49 -27.99
C GLU A 75 -30.10 9.66 -27.12
N ARG A 76 -29.28 10.09 -26.11
CA ARG A 76 -29.58 11.21 -25.24
C ARG A 76 -30.92 11.06 -24.52
N LEU A 77 -31.22 9.85 -24.05
CA LEU A 77 -32.49 9.53 -23.38
C LEU A 77 -32.62 10.32 -22.08
N PRO A 78 -33.75 11.00 -21.84
CA PRO A 78 -34.02 11.64 -20.55
C PRO A 78 -34.07 10.57 -19.46
N ILE A 79 -33.54 10.90 -18.28
CA ILE A 79 -33.58 10.03 -17.08
C ILE A 79 -34.60 10.62 -16.12
N VAL A 80 -35.71 9.91 -15.95
CA VAL A 80 -36.88 10.39 -15.21
C VAL A 80 -37.06 9.57 -13.95
N ARG A 81 -37.09 10.26 -12.80
CA ARG A 81 -37.42 9.66 -11.51
C ARG A 81 -38.93 9.50 -11.35
N SER A 82 -39.35 8.37 -10.85
CA SER A 82 -40.75 8.10 -10.48
C SER A 82 -40.79 7.33 -9.16
N GLU A 83 -41.92 7.39 -8.48
CA GLU A 83 -42.15 6.64 -7.24
C GLU A 83 -43.36 5.71 -7.40
N LYS A 84 -43.32 4.58 -6.72
CA LYS A 84 -44.42 3.62 -6.71
C LYS A 84 -44.69 3.12 -5.29
N PRO A 85 -45.96 2.90 -4.92
CA PRO A 85 -46.32 2.18 -3.71
C PRO A 85 -45.65 0.79 -3.69
N ARG A 86 -45.26 0.29 -2.53
CA ARG A 86 -44.54 -0.97 -2.35
C ARG A 86 -45.16 -2.15 -3.12
N ALA A 87 -46.48 -2.34 -3.01
CA ALA A 87 -47.18 -3.43 -3.69
C ALA A 87 -47.06 -3.34 -5.23
N GLU A 88 -47.16 -2.12 -5.77
CA GLU A 88 -47.01 -1.87 -7.20
C GLU A 88 -45.54 -2.05 -7.64
N ALA A 89 -44.58 -1.61 -6.83
CA ALA A 89 -43.16 -1.76 -7.08
C ALA A 89 -42.74 -3.22 -7.13
N ILE A 90 -43.23 -4.05 -6.19
CA ILE A 90 -43.00 -5.49 -6.17
C ILE A 90 -43.61 -6.15 -7.41
N ALA A 91 -44.90 -5.88 -7.71
CA ALA A 91 -45.57 -6.42 -8.88
C ALA A 91 -44.86 -6.06 -10.18
N TYR A 92 -44.39 -4.82 -10.31
CA TYR A 92 -43.66 -4.34 -11.48
C TYR A 92 -42.31 -5.09 -11.65
N MET A 93 -41.55 -5.30 -10.57
CA MET A 93 -40.26 -6.01 -10.64
C MET A 93 -40.47 -7.52 -10.86
N GLN A 94 -41.56 -8.11 -10.37
CA GLN A 94 -41.95 -9.51 -10.66
C GLN A 94 -42.29 -9.69 -12.15
N GLU A 95 -43.07 -8.75 -12.73
CA GLU A 95 -43.38 -8.76 -14.15
C GLU A 95 -42.14 -8.67 -15.03
N LYS A 96 -41.14 -7.88 -14.60
CA LYS A 96 -39.85 -7.74 -15.28
C LYS A 96 -38.89 -8.92 -15.04
N ASN A 97 -39.25 -9.89 -14.20
CA ASN A 97 -38.41 -11.03 -13.80
C ASN A 97 -37.09 -10.59 -13.13
N GLU A 98 -37.17 -9.61 -12.21
CA GLU A 98 -36.05 -9.09 -11.47
C GLU A 98 -36.12 -9.45 -9.97
N PRO A 99 -35.85 -10.73 -9.59
CA PRO A 99 -36.05 -11.23 -8.23
C PRO A 99 -35.16 -10.53 -7.19
N TYR A 100 -33.94 -10.12 -7.55
CA TYR A 100 -33.04 -9.39 -6.64
C TYR A 100 -33.61 -8.01 -6.29
N LYS A 101 -34.29 -7.34 -7.23
CA LYS A 101 -34.97 -6.06 -6.98
C LYS A 101 -36.18 -6.23 -6.08
N VAL A 102 -36.91 -7.32 -6.22
CA VAL A 102 -38.01 -7.67 -5.30
C VAL A 102 -37.50 -7.90 -3.89
N GLU A 103 -36.39 -8.62 -3.73
CA GLU A 103 -35.74 -8.82 -2.43
C GLU A 103 -35.30 -7.50 -1.81
N LEU A 104 -34.67 -6.60 -2.59
CA LEU A 104 -34.26 -5.29 -2.12
C LEU A 104 -35.44 -4.44 -1.64
N ILE A 105 -36.57 -4.44 -2.34
CA ILE A 105 -37.78 -3.72 -1.94
C ILE A 105 -38.33 -4.27 -0.61
N ASN A 106 -38.33 -5.59 -0.43
CA ASN A 106 -38.83 -6.21 0.79
C ASN A 106 -38.01 -5.88 2.02
N ASP A 107 -36.71 -5.61 1.86
CA ASP A 107 -35.80 -5.26 2.95
C ASP A 107 -35.83 -3.79 3.34
N LEU A 108 -36.44 -2.94 2.52
CA LEU A 108 -36.57 -1.51 2.87
C LEU A 108 -37.55 -1.34 4.05
N PRO A 109 -37.34 -0.34 4.93
CA PRO A 109 -38.28 0.05 5.99
C PRO A 109 -39.69 0.26 5.42
N GLU A 110 -40.74 0.01 6.22
CA GLU A 110 -42.14 0.11 5.77
C GLU A 110 -42.52 1.50 5.22
N ASP A 111 -41.90 2.54 5.75
CA ASP A 111 -42.12 3.95 5.39
C ASP A 111 -41.17 4.43 4.26
N ALA A 112 -40.30 3.57 3.76
CA ALA A 112 -39.34 3.95 2.73
C ALA A 112 -40.02 4.31 1.41
N VAL A 113 -39.57 5.43 0.81
CA VAL A 113 -39.98 5.84 -0.54
C VAL A 113 -39.29 4.93 -1.58
N ILE A 114 -40.06 4.24 -2.38
CA ILE A 114 -39.57 3.33 -3.41
C ILE A 114 -39.53 4.08 -4.74
N SER A 115 -38.33 4.41 -5.19
CA SER A 115 -38.11 5.18 -6.41
C SER A 115 -37.51 4.33 -7.52
N PHE A 116 -37.85 4.74 -8.74
CA PHE A 116 -37.37 4.16 -10.00
C PHE A 116 -36.81 5.25 -10.88
N TYR A 117 -35.85 4.88 -11.69
CA TYR A 117 -35.33 5.76 -12.75
C TYR A 117 -35.52 5.08 -14.10
N THR A 118 -36.16 5.82 -15.02
CA THR A 118 -36.49 5.36 -16.36
C THR A 118 -35.68 6.14 -17.39
N GLN A 119 -35.03 5.43 -18.29
CA GLN A 119 -34.28 5.98 -19.44
C GLN A 119 -34.69 5.21 -20.71
N GLY A 120 -35.55 5.81 -21.51
CA GLY A 120 -36.12 5.15 -22.70
C GLY A 120 -36.92 3.90 -22.35
N ASP A 121 -36.47 2.75 -22.86
CA ASP A 121 -37.06 1.43 -22.66
C ASP A 121 -36.61 0.70 -21.38
N PHE A 122 -35.72 1.31 -20.63
CA PHE A 122 -35.12 0.74 -19.41
C PHE A 122 -35.61 1.45 -18.15
N THR A 123 -36.00 0.67 -17.15
CA THR A 123 -36.38 1.16 -15.82
C THR A 123 -35.73 0.31 -14.75
N ASP A 124 -35.07 0.94 -13.79
CA ASP A 124 -34.45 0.26 -12.66
C ASP A 124 -34.89 0.83 -11.31
N LEU A 125 -34.92 -0.02 -10.28
CA LEU A 125 -35.10 0.34 -8.88
C LEU A 125 -33.85 1.05 -8.39
N CYS A 126 -33.96 2.31 -7.98
CA CYS A 126 -32.82 3.12 -7.57
C CYS A 126 -33.21 4.31 -6.72
N ALA A 127 -32.40 4.62 -5.70
CA ALA A 127 -32.56 5.83 -4.88
C ALA A 127 -32.03 7.09 -5.56
N GLY A 128 -31.14 6.96 -6.55
CA GLY A 128 -30.47 8.09 -7.21
C GLY A 128 -29.30 8.65 -6.40
N PRO A 129 -28.80 9.87 -6.71
CA PRO A 129 -29.20 10.66 -7.87
C PRO A 129 -28.63 10.18 -9.20
N HIS A 130 -29.18 10.69 -10.30
CA HIS A 130 -28.67 10.49 -11.68
C HIS A 130 -28.57 11.80 -12.43
N LEU A 131 -27.85 11.81 -13.55
CA LEU A 131 -27.82 12.91 -14.50
C LEU A 131 -29.20 13.07 -15.19
N ASP A 132 -29.45 14.22 -15.81
CA ASP A 132 -30.71 14.54 -16.46
C ASP A 132 -31.01 13.72 -17.74
N HIS A 133 -29.95 13.29 -18.45
CA HIS A 133 -30.08 12.43 -19.62
C HIS A 133 -28.78 11.65 -19.91
N THR A 134 -28.88 10.52 -20.62
CA THR A 134 -27.76 9.62 -20.92
C THR A 134 -26.64 10.27 -21.75
N GLY A 135 -26.96 11.30 -22.52
CA GLY A 135 -25.99 12.03 -23.35
C GLY A 135 -25.05 12.95 -22.57
N ARG A 136 -25.23 13.13 -21.26
CA ARG A 136 -24.22 13.77 -20.39
C ARG A 136 -22.98 12.90 -20.24
N VAL A 137 -23.14 11.59 -20.30
CA VAL A 137 -22.02 10.65 -20.31
C VAL A 137 -21.36 10.65 -21.68
N LYS A 138 -20.07 10.95 -21.69
CA LYS A 138 -19.29 10.98 -22.94
C LYS A 138 -19.12 9.58 -23.50
N HIS A 139 -19.66 9.33 -24.70
CA HIS A 139 -19.65 8.00 -25.35
C HIS A 139 -18.27 7.42 -25.64
N ASN A 140 -17.21 8.23 -25.60
CA ASN A 140 -15.81 7.85 -25.74
C ASN A 140 -14.99 8.02 -24.45
N GLY A 141 -15.63 8.42 -23.34
CA GLY A 141 -14.99 8.70 -22.06
C GLY A 141 -15.09 7.57 -21.04
N PHE A 142 -15.55 6.37 -21.40
CA PHE A 142 -15.68 5.24 -20.47
C PHE A 142 -15.06 3.95 -20.99
N LYS A 143 -14.75 3.04 -20.06
CA LYS A 143 -14.20 1.71 -20.32
C LYS A 143 -14.74 0.71 -19.31
N LEU A 144 -15.12 -0.49 -19.75
CA LEU A 144 -15.35 -1.63 -18.88
C LEU A 144 -14.01 -2.33 -18.62
N LEU A 145 -13.69 -2.57 -17.35
CA LEU A 145 -12.36 -3.01 -16.94
C LEU A 145 -12.25 -4.54 -16.91
N ASN A 146 -13.12 -5.19 -16.15
CA ASN A 146 -13.12 -6.64 -15.96
C ASN A 146 -14.47 -7.13 -15.46
N SER A 147 -14.65 -8.46 -15.50
CA SER A 147 -15.73 -9.17 -14.83
C SER A 147 -15.15 -10.17 -13.83
N CYS A 148 -15.78 -10.30 -12.66
CA CYS A 148 -15.43 -11.28 -11.64
C CYS A 148 -16.69 -11.82 -10.95
N GLY A 149 -16.53 -12.94 -10.22
CA GLY A 149 -17.58 -13.44 -9.35
C GLY A 149 -17.75 -12.58 -8.10
N ALA A 150 -18.98 -12.36 -7.67
CA ALA A 150 -19.31 -11.69 -6.42
C ALA A 150 -20.53 -12.36 -5.78
N TYR A 151 -20.41 -12.81 -4.54
CA TYR A 151 -21.56 -13.38 -3.83
C TYR A 151 -22.61 -12.31 -3.55
N TRP A 152 -23.89 -12.65 -3.78
CA TRP A 152 -24.98 -11.76 -3.47
C TRP A 152 -24.92 -11.31 -2.01
N ARG A 153 -24.87 -10.00 -1.78
CA ARG A 153 -24.70 -9.36 -0.46
C ARG A 153 -23.42 -9.76 0.30
N GLY A 154 -22.41 -10.24 -0.39
CA GLY A 154 -21.15 -10.68 0.22
C GLY A 154 -21.26 -12.00 1.01
N ASP A 155 -22.42 -12.69 0.98
CA ASP A 155 -22.63 -13.93 1.69
C ASP A 155 -22.25 -15.13 0.81
N SER A 156 -21.19 -15.86 1.19
CA SER A 156 -20.68 -17.02 0.47
C SER A 156 -21.67 -18.21 0.37
N ASN A 157 -22.74 -18.22 1.18
CA ASN A 157 -23.81 -19.21 1.10
C ASN A 157 -24.88 -18.85 0.06
N ARG A 158 -24.82 -17.64 -0.50
CA ARG A 158 -25.76 -17.17 -1.53
C ARG A 158 -25.19 -17.34 -2.92
N LYS A 159 -26.04 -17.11 -3.94
CA LYS A 159 -25.64 -17.25 -5.34
C LYS A 159 -24.48 -16.32 -5.69
N MET A 160 -23.50 -16.86 -6.41
CA MET A 160 -22.43 -16.07 -6.99
C MET A 160 -22.95 -15.39 -8.26
N LEU A 161 -22.97 -14.07 -8.24
CA LEU A 161 -23.30 -13.20 -9.37
C LEU A 161 -22.03 -12.82 -10.13
N GLN A 162 -22.20 -12.19 -11.28
CA GLN A 162 -21.10 -11.66 -12.07
C GLN A 162 -21.07 -10.14 -11.96
N ARG A 163 -19.98 -9.62 -11.43
CA ARG A 163 -19.74 -8.20 -11.24
C ARG A 163 -18.90 -7.66 -12.38
N ILE A 164 -19.41 -6.64 -13.08
CA ILE A 164 -18.67 -5.93 -14.11
C ILE A 164 -18.26 -4.55 -13.56
N TYR A 165 -16.97 -4.25 -13.61
CA TYR A 165 -16.41 -2.95 -13.23
C TYR A 165 -16.25 -2.03 -14.44
N GLY A 166 -16.53 -0.75 -14.24
CA GLY A 166 -16.31 0.29 -15.24
C GLY A 166 -15.74 1.58 -14.65
N ILE A 167 -15.12 2.35 -15.51
CA ILE A 167 -14.59 3.69 -15.21
C ILE A 167 -15.01 4.67 -16.29
N ALA A 168 -15.26 5.90 -15.92
CA ALA A 168 -15.57 6.97 -16.88
C ALA A 168 -14.96 8.30 -16.46
N PHE A 169 -14.68 9.11 -17.48
CA PHE A 169 -14.17 10.47 -17.39
C PHE A 169 -14.95 11.41 -18.29
N GLN A 170 -14.73 12.72 -18.14
CA GLN A 170 -15.41 13.72 -18.93
C GLN A 170 -14.81 13.90 -20.34
N SER A 171 -13.60 13.36 -20.55
CA SER A 171 -12.93 13.36 -21.87
C SER A 171 -12.31 12.00 -22.19
N LYS A 172 -12.00 11.80 -23.47
CA LYS A 172 -11.28 10.62 -23.96
C LYS A 172 -9.82 10.64 -23.47
N GLU A 173 -9.23 11.81 -23.44
CA GLU A 173 -7.83 12.05 -23.05
C GLU A 173 -7.60 11.66 -21.58
N GLU A 174 -8.53 12.03 -20.70
CA GLU A 174 -8.48 11.63 -19.28
C GLU A 174 -8.59 10.10 -19.13
N LEU A 175 -9.50 9.48 -19.89
CA LEU A 175 -9.64 8.01 -19.89
C LEU A 175 -8.36 7.33 -20.38
N GLU A 176 -7.77 7.80 -21.48
CA GLU A 176 -6.53 7.24 -22.04
C GLU A 176 -5.37 7.38 -21.04
N THR A 177 -5.24 8.53 -20.39
CA THR A 177 -4.24 8.76 -19.34
C THR A 177 -4.42 7.79 -18.16
N TYR A 178 -5.65 7.59 -17.72
CA TYR A 178 -5.97 6.63 -16.66
C TYR A 178 -5.63 5.18 -17.06
N LEU A 179 -6.00 4.78 -18.28
CA LEU A 179 -5.70 3.43 -18.77
C LEU A 179 -4.19 3.19 -18.92
N GLN A 180 -3.44 4.19 -19.39
CA GLN A 180 -1.98 4.11 -19.44
C GLN A 180 -1.38 3.94 -18.03
N ARG A 181 -1.91 4.69 -17.04
CA ARG A 181 -1.47 4.55 -15.63
C ARG A 181 -1.73 3.14 -15.09
N ILE A 182 -2.89 2.54 -15.39
CA ILE A 182 -3.19 1.16 -15.00
C ILE A 182 -2.23 0.16 -15.66
N GLU A 183 -1.95 0.31 -16.94
CA GLU A 183 -1.03 -0.58 -17.65
C GLU A 183 0.41 -0.45 -17.11
N GLU A 184 0.85 0.78 -16.79
CA GLU A 184 2.13 0.96 -16.11
C GLU A 184 2.13 0.35 -14.71
N ALA A 185 1.03 0.47 -13.94
CA ALA A 185 0.90 -0.16 -12.63
C ALA A 185 1.04 -1.69 -12.71
N LYS A 186 0.40 -2.33 -13.71
CA LYS A 186 0.54 -3.78 -13.95
C LYS A 186 1.97 -4.19 -14.28
N LYS A 187 2.70 -3.38 -15.06
CA LYS A 187 4.10 -3.63 -15.39
C LYS A 187 5.02 -3.50 -14.19
N ARG A 188 4.63 -2.69 -13.21
CA ARG A 188 5.39 -2.42 -11.99
C ARG A 188 4.99 -3.30 -10.80
N ASP A 189 3.95 -4.12 -10.94
CA ASP A 189 3.44 -4.96 -9.86
C ASP A 189 4.58 -5.74 -9.18
N HIS A 190 4.78 -5.47 -7.88
CA HIS A 190 5.87 -6.04 -7.09
C HIS A 190 5.81 -7.57 -7.01
N ARG A 191 4.62 -8.18 -7.13
CA ARG A 191 4.47 -9.64 -7.13
C ARG A 191 5.09 -10.25 -8.37
N ARG A 192 4.89 -9.61 -9.53
CA ARG A 192 5.50 -10.01 -10.79
C ARG A 192 6.99 -9.75 -10.79
N LEU A 193 7.40 -8.52 -10.50
CA LEU A 193 8.80 -8.12 -10.47
C LEU A 193 9.59 -8.92 -9.41
N GLY A 194 9.01 -9.11 -8.22
CA GLY A 194 9.62 -9.91 -7.16
C GLY A 194 9.90 -11.34 -7.57
N LYS A 195 8.97 -11.98 -8.31
CA LYS A 195 9.16 -13.31 -8.88
C LYS A 195 10.23 -13.32 -9.98
N GLU A 196 10.16 -12.39 -10.95
CA GLU A 196 11.10 -12.29 -12.07
C GLU A 196 12.53 -12.01 -11.59
N MET A 197 12.69 -11.20 -10.54
CA MET A 197 13.98 -10.84 -9.95
C MET A 197 14.47 -11.81 -8.86
N GLY A 198 13.67 -12.79 -8.46
CA GLY A 198 13.98 -13.73 -7.38
C GLY A 198 14.10 -13.08 -6.00
N LEU A 199 13.21 -12.13 -5.68
CA LEU A 199 13.24 -11.42 -4.40
C LEU A 199 12.47 -12.16 -3.30
N PHE A 200 11.27 -12.63 -3.59
CA PHE A 200 10.42 -13.34 -2.63
C PHE A 200 9.45 -14.28 -3.34
N MET A 201 8.86 -15.16 -2.56
CA MET A 201 7.78 -16.02 -3.02
C MET A 201 6.63 -16.08 -2.01
N LEU A 202 5.43 -16.33 -2.51
CA LEU A 202 4.23 -16.63 -1.74
C LEU A 202 3.81 -18.07 -2.03
N THR A 203 3.20 -18.74 -1.06
CA THR A 203 2.81 -20.16 -1.17
C THR A 203 1.48 -20.41 -0.48
N ASP A 204 0.75 -21.43 -0.93
CA ASP A 204 -0.51 -21.87 -0.33
C ASP A 204 -0.32 -22.53 1.05
N TYR A 205 0.90 -22.93 1.40
CA TYR A 205 1.23 -23.43 2.75
C TYR A 205 1.19 -22.34 3.83
N GLY A 206 1.28 -21.06 3.44
CA GLY A 206 1.22 -19.91 4.35
C GLY A 206 0.68 -18.68 3.63
N PRO A 207 -0.64 -18.59 3.37
CA PRO A 207 -1.22 -17.40 2.75
C PRO A 207 -0.98 -16.16 3.62
N GLY A 208 -0.34 -15.13 3.04
CA GLY A 208 0.04 -13.91 3.74
C GLY A 208 1.36 -14.00 4.53
N PHE A 209 2.13 -15.08 4.36
CA PHE A 209 3.46 -15.25 4.95
C PHE A 209 4.52 -15.23 3.82
N PRO A 210 5.20 -14.11 3.56
CA PRO A 210 6.18 -14.02 2.49
C PRO A 210 7.48 -14.75 2.84
N PHE A 211 8.05 -15.46 1.86
CA PHE A 211 9.36 -16.07 1.93
C PHE A 211 10.34 -15.22 1.16
N PHE A 212 11.36 -14.68 1.80
CA PHE A 212 12.42 -13.95 1.13
C PHE A 212 13.46 -14.92 0.53
N LEU A 213 13.76 -14.73 -0.75
CA LEU A 213 14.80 -15.46 -1.47
C LEU A 213 16.17 -14.76 -1.30
N PRO A 214 17.30 -15.38 -1.71
CA PRO A 214 18.62 -14.80 -1.46
C PRO A 214 18.79 -13.34 -1.91
N LYS A 215 18.32 -12.98 -3.11
CA LYS A 215 18.38 -11.59 -3.60
C LYS A 215 17.47 -10.66 -2.80
N GLY A 216 16.30 -11.15 -2.40
CA GLY A 216 15.39 -10.41 -1.52
C GLY A 216 15.97 -10.17 -0.14
N MET A 217 16.72 -11.13 0.41
CA MET A 217 17.43 -10.97 1.67
C MET A 217 18.54 -9.92 1.59
N VAL A 218 19.24 -9.82 0.47
CA VAL A 218 20.22 -8.75 0.26
C VAL A 218 19.52 -7.38 0.32
N LEU A 219 18.43 -7.21 -0.44
CA LEU A 219 17.65 -5.96 -0.43
C LEU A 219 17.13 -5.63 0.98
N ARG A 220 16.54 -6.62 1.65
CA ARG A 220 16.01 -6.49 3.02
C ARG A 220 17.09 -6.06 4.01
N ASN A 221 18.23 -6.73 4.00
CA ASN A 221 19.33 -6.42 4.91
C ASN A 221 19.91 -5.04 4.63
N THR A 222 20.06 -4.65 3.35
CA THR A 222 20.52 -3.30 2.98
C THR A 222 19.59 -2.20 3.51
N LEU A 223 18.27 -2.42 3.47
CA LEU A 223 17.30 -1.49 4.08
C LEU A 223 17.42 -1.43 5.61
N ILE A 224 17.61 -2.60 6.25
CA ILE A 224 17.80 -2.70 7.70
C ILE A 224 19.09 -1.99 8.13
N ASP A 225 20.19 -2.18 7.40
CA ASP A 225 21.47 -1.52 7.69
C ASP A 225 21.36 0.00 7.53
N TYR A 226 20.63 0.47 6.50
CA TYR A 226 20.32 1.88 6.34
C TYR A 226 19.46 2.42 7.50
N TRP A 227 18.43 1.68 7.91
CA TRP A 227 17.62 2.02 9.07
C TRP A 227 18.48 2.18 10.34
N ARG A 228 19.38 1.22 10.59
CA ARG A 228 20.30 1.29 11.73
C ARG A 228 21.25 2.47 11.66
N GLU A 229 21.79 2.75 10.48
CA GLU A 229 22.66 3.93 10.25
C GLU A 229 21.96 5.23 10.65
N VAL A 230 20.74 5.44 10.14
CA VAL A 230 19.94 6.63 10.43
C VAL A 230 19.58 6.69 11.91
N HIS A 231 19.06 5.61 12.47
CA HIS A 231 18.61 5.56 13.87
C HIS A 231 19.75 5.83 14.86
N LYS A 232 20.94 5.29 14.60
CA LYS A 232 22.13 5.59 15.40
C LYS A 232 22.47 7.08 15.41
N ARG A 233 22.36 7.76 14.27
CA ARG A 233 22.61 9.22 14.18
C ARG A 233 21.57 10.04 14.95
N TYR A 234 20.34 9.57 15.03
CA TYR A 234 19.25 10.19 15.79
C TYR A 234 19.21 9.75 17.26
N GLY A 235 20.19 9.00 17.73
CA GLY A 235 20.34 8.62 19.13
C GLY A 235 19.39 7.52 19.61
N TYR A 236 18.95 6.65 18.71
CA TYR A 236 18.16 5.47 19.08
C TYR A 236 19.05 4.32 19.54
N VAL A 237 18.57 3.59 20.55
CA VAL A 237 19.09 2.28 20.96
C VAL A 237 18.21 1.18 20.40
N GLU A 238 18.79 0.04 20.00
CA GLU A 238 18.04 -1.09 19.44
C GLU A 238 17.82 -2.17 20.50
N VAL A 239 16.58 -2.67 20.58
CA VAL A 239 16.20 -3.78 21.47
C VAL A 239 15.50 -4.87 20.67
N SER A 240 15.26 -6.01 21.30
CA SER A 240 14.48 -7.11 20.74
C SER A 240 13.61 -7.74 21.82
N THR A 241 12.32 -7.87 21.57
CA THR A 241 11.37 -8.49 22.48
C THR A 241 10.88 -9.85 21.96
N PRO A 242 10.53 -10.80 22.85
CA PRO A 242 10.06 -12.13 22.44
C PRO A 242 8.78 -12.09 21.60
N MET A 243 8.63 -13.07 20.70
CA MET A 243 7.46 -13.19 19.84
C MET A 243 6.22 -13.71 20.56
N ILE A 244 6.40 -14.62 21.53
CA ILE A 244 5.31 -15.29 22.24
C ILE A 244 5.35 -14.82 23.69
N LEU A 245 4.26 -14.24 24.16
CA LEU A 245 4.13 -13.68 25.50
C LEU A 245 2.78 -14.09 26.10
N ASN A 246 2.75 -14.19 27.43
CA ASN A 246 1.58 -14.60 28.21
C ASN A 246 0.41 -13.62 28.05
N ARG A 247 -0.80 -14.15 28.11
CA ARG A 247 -2.07 -13.39 28.01
C ARG A 247 -2.14 -12.20 28.96
N GLN A 248 -1.63 -12.30 30.18
CA GLN A 248 -1.68 -11.22 31.17
C GLN A 248 -1.07 -9.91 30.65
N LEU A 249 0.02 -9.99 29.87
CA LEU A 249 0.62 -8.81 29.24
C LEU A 249 -0.33 -8.12 28.27
N TRP A 250 -1.09 -8.91 27.51
CA TRP A 250 -2.03 -8.40 26.52
C TRP A 250 -3.30 -7.84 27.16
N GLU A 251 -3.73 -8.38 28.30
CA GLU A 251 -4.80 -7.82 29.14
C GLU A 251 -4.36 -6.51 29.78
N GLN A 252 -3.15 -6.48 30.37
CA GLN A 252 -2.61 -5.25 30.97
C GLN A 252 -2.50 -4.12 29.96
N SER A 253 -2.09 -4.40 28.73
CA SER A 253 -1.96 -3.40 27.67
C SER A 253 -3.28 -3.04 26.97
N GLY A 254 -4.37 -3.77 27.22
CA GLY A 254 -5.66 -3.59 26.56
C GLY A 254 -5.80 -4.26 25.19
N HIS A 255 -4.73 -4.84 24.65
CA HIS A 255 -4.79 -5.48 23.34
C HIS A 255 -5.70 -6.71 23.32
N TRP A 256 -5.85 -7.42 24.42
CA TRP A 256 -6.73 -8.58 24.51
C TRP A 256 -8.20 -8.22 24.33
N ASP A 257 -8.62 -7.06 24.80
CA ASP A 257 -10.00 -6.60 24.72
C ASP A 257 -10.31 -5.90 23.37
N HIS A 258 -9.39 -5.06 22.87
CA HIS A 258 -9.61 -4.22 21.69
C HIS A 258 -9.04 -4.79 20.38
N TYR A 259 -8.15 -5.80 20.44
CA TYR A 259 -7.42 -6.29 19.27
C TYR A 259 -7.40 -7.81 19.09
N LYS A 260 -8.08 -8.58 19.95
CA LYS A 260 -8.05 -10.05 20.02
C LYS A 260 -8.36 -10.73 18.67
N ASN A 261 -9.30 -10.20 17.89
CA ASN A 261 -9.70 -10.78 16.61
C ASN A 261 -8.56 -10.82 15.57
N ASN A 262 -7.56 -9.97 15.75
CA ASN A 262 -6.38 -9.88 14.90
C ASN A 262 -5.15 -10.61 15.47
N MET A 263 -5.29 -11.32 16.61
CA MET A 263 -4.19 -12.01 17.29
C MET A 263 -4.19 -13.50 16.99
N TYR A 264 -3.00 -14.08 16.86
CA TYR A 264 -2.81 -15.53 16.93
C TYR A 264 -2.57 -15.93 18.37
N THR A 265 -3.38 -16.83 18.88
CA THR A 265 -3.29 -17.33 20.27
C THR A 265 -2.97 -18.81 20.30
N THR A 266 -2.35 -19.26 21.39
CA THR A 266 -2.03 -20.66 21.64
C THR A 266 -2.11 -20.95 23.14
N VAL A 267 -2.19 -22.23 23.50
CA VAL A 267 -2.15 -22.69 24.88
C VAL A 267 -0.85 -23.45 25.11
N ILE A 268 -0.09 -23.08 26.13
CA ILE A 268 1.17 -23.72 26.53
C ILE A 268 1.04 -24.05 28.02
N ASP A 269 1.20 -25.32 28.40
CA ASP A 269 1.10 -25.81 29.77
C ASP A 269 -0.19 -25.41 30.51
N GLY A 270 -1.31 -25.26 29.74
CA GLY A 270 -2.60 -24.88 30.29
C GLY A 270 -2.83 -23.35 30.40
N GLU A 271 -1.87 -22.54 30.02
CA GLU A 271 -1.90 -21.09 30.05
C GLU A 271 -2.06 -20.52 28.65
N ASP A 272 -2.84 -19.43 28.52
CA ASP A 272 -3.02 -18.71 27.27
C ASP A 272 -1.80 -17.84 26.92
N TYR A 273 -1.33 -17.95 25.69
CA TYR A 273 -0.27 -17.12 25.12
C TYR A 273 -0.74 -16.50 23.79
N ALA A 274 -0.13 -15.39 23.42
CA ALA A 274 -0.32 -14.82 22.08
C ALA A 274 1.02 -14.57 21.38
N ILE A 275 1.00 -14.72 20.06
CA ILE A 275 2.08 -14.25 19.20
C ILE A 275 1.88 -12.74 19.06
N LYS A 276 2.91 -11.95 19.32
CA LYS A 276 2.79 -10.49 19.37
C LYS A 276 2.24 -9.89 18.07
N PRO A 277 1.14 -9.13 18.12
CA PRO A 277 0.64 -8.35 17.00
C PRO A 277 1.29 -6.96 16.91
N MET A 278 1.93 -6.52 18.00
CA MET A 278 2.59 -5.24 18.22
C MET A 278 3.77 -5.40 19.18
N ASN A 279 4.71 -4.46 19.15
CA ASN A 279 5.92 -4.52 19.98
C ASN A 279 5.79 -3.75 21.30
N CYS A 280 4.83 -2.82 21.38
CA CYS A 280 4.70 -1.87 22.47
C CYS A 280 4.63 -2.50 23.87
N PRO A 281 3.86 -3.58 24.16
CA PRO A 281 3.85 -4.15 25.52
C PRO A 281 5.21 -4.70 25.95
N GLY A 282 5.96 -5.31 25.03
CA GLY A 282 7.34 -5.74 25.28
C GLY A 282 8.27 -4.56 25.56
N GLY A 283 8.12 -3.46 24.80
CA GLY A 283 8.87 -2.22 25.03
C GLY A 283 8.62 -1.60 26.41
N MET A 284 7.38 -1.68 26.93
CA MET A 284 7.07 -1.24 28.30
C MET A 284 7.86 -2.03 29.33
N LEU A 285 7.95 -3.35 29.16
CA LEU A 285 8.72 -4.21 30.08
C LEU A 285 10.22 -3.88 30.02
N VAL A 286 10.75 -3.57 28.83
CA VAL A 286 12.15 -3.14 28.68
C VAL A 286 12.39 -1.84 29.41
N TYR A 287 11.53 -0.82 29.23
CA TYR A 287 11.64 0.44 29.97
C TYR A 287 11.58 0.21 31.49
N ALA A 288 10.64 -0.60 31.96
CA ALA A 288 10.45 -0.88 33.39
C ALA A 288 11.59 -1.69 34.04
N SER A 289 12.49 -2.28 33.24
CA SER A 289 13.58 -3.12 33.76
C SER A 289 14.67 -2.34 34.50
N GLU A 290 14.75 -1.02 34.28
CA GLU A 290 15.74 -0.12 34.89
C GLU A 290 15.08 1.16 35.41
N PRO A 291 15.63 1.79 36.48
CA PRO A 291 15.15 3.09 36.93
C PRO A 291 15.62 4.20 36.00
N HIS A 292 14.75 5.14 35.70
CA HIS A 292 15.03 6.30 34.84
C HIS A 292 14.90 7.62 35.60
N SER A 293 15.66 8.64 35.16
CA SER A 293 15.55 10.03 35.59
C SER A 293 15.20 10.93 34.41
N TYR A 294 14.80 12.17 34.70
CA TYR A 294 14.55 13.18 33.67
C TYR A 294 15.76 13.44 32.74
N ARG A 295 16.98 13.11 33.19
CA ARG A 295 18.22 13.26 32.39
C ARG A 295 18.38 12.20 31.31
N ASP A 296 17.71 11.05 31.49
CA ASP A 296 17.74 9.94 30.54
C ASP A 296 16.71 10.13 29.42
N LEU A 297 15.78 11.09 29.59
CA LEU A 297 14.73 11.40 28.63
C LEU A 297 15.11 12.55 27.70
N PRO A 298 14.75 12.51 26.40
CA PRO A 298 13.95 11.46 25.78
C PRO A 298 14.76 10.19 25.52
N LEU A 299 14.20 9.04 25.90
CA LEU A 299 14.76 7.73 25.63
C LEU A 299 14.14 7.16 24.35
N ARG A 300 14.95 6.98 23.30
CA ARG A 300 14.51 6.50 21.98
C ARG A 300 14.92 5.07 21.79
N VAL A 301 13.93 4.17 21.81
CA VAL A 301 14.13 2.71 21.74
C VAL A 301 13.55 2.17 20.44
N GLY A 302 14.41 1.66 19.54
CA GLY A 302 14.01 1.07 18.28
C GLY A 302 13.98 -0.46 18.35
N GLU A 303 13.06 -1.05 17.60
CA GLU A 303 12.95 -2.50 17.45
C GLU A 303 12.56 -2.88 16.02
N LEU A 304 13.36 -3.73 15.38
CA LEU A 304 12.95 -4.43 14.16
C LEU A 304 12.12 -5.66 14.57
N GLY A 305 10.89 -5.38 14.98
CA GLY A 305 10.03 -6.37 15.61
C GLY A 305 9.25 -7.21 14.61
N LEU A 306 9.46 -8.54 14.65
CA LEU A 306 8.65 -9.47 13.85
C LEU A 306 7.29 -9.65 14.53
N VAL A 307 6.23 -9.24 13.87
CA VAL A 307 4.84 -9.30 14.37
C VAL A 307 3.94 -10.11 13.45
N HIS A 308 2.84 -10.61 14.01
CA HIS A 308 1.87 -11.42 13.29
C HIS A 308 0.46 -10.87 13.52
N ARG A 309 -0.29 -10.67 12.44
CA ARG A 309 -1.69 -10.21 12.49
C ARG A 309 -2.57 -11.11 11.66
N HIS A 310 -3.70 -11.52 12.22
CA HIS A 310 -4.70 -12.31 11.50
C HIS A 310 -5.48 -11.42 10.55
N GLU A 311 -4.89 -11.15 9.38
CA GLU A 311 -5.57 -10.44 8.29
C GLU A 311 -6.53 -11.39 7.56
N LEU A 312 -7.70 -10.89 7.16
CA LEU A 312 -8.67 -11.66 6.37
C LEU A 312 -8.06 -12.06 5.03
N SER A 313 -8.37 -13.28 4.56
CA SER A 313 -7.82 -13.81 3.31
C SER A 313 -8.08 -12.93 2.10
N GLY A 314 -9.27 -12.30 2.01
CA GLY A 314 -9.63 -11.40 0.92
C GLY A 314 -8.90 -10.05 0.93
N ALA A 315 -8.25 -9.69 2.05
CA ALA A 315 -7.49 -8.45 2.18
C ALA A 315 -6.00 -8.63 1.82
N LEU A 316 -5.50 -9.86 1.70
CA LEU A 316 -4.09 -10.13 1.44
C LEU A 316 -3.67 -9.65 0.05
N HIS A 317 -2.53 -8.94 -0.02
CA HIS A 317 -2.05 -8.37 -1.29
C HIS A 317 -0.52 -8.31 -1.35
N GLY A 318 0.11 -9.35 -1.91
CA GLY A 318 1.56 -9.41 -2.09
C GLY A 318 2.32 -9.12 -0.79
N LEU A 319 3.22 -8.13 -0.82
CA LEU A 319 3.93 -7.61 0.35
C LEU A 319 3.21 -6.42 1.02
N PHE A 320 2.16 -5.86 0.40
CA PHE A 320 1.46 -4.69 0.95
C PHE A 320 0.57 -5.03 2.14
N ARG A 321 -0.04 -6.22 2.13
CA ARG A 321 -0.85 -6.71 3.25
C ARG A 321 -0.57 -8.18 3.50
N VAL A 322 0.13 -8.45 4.58
CA VAL A 322 0.66 -9.75 4.96
C VAL A 322 0.29 -10.09 6.41
N ARG A 323 0.43 -11.35 6.80
CA ARG A 323 0.14 -11.84 8.15
C ARG A 323 1.37 -11.92 9.05
N CYS A 324 2.55 -11.87 8.46
CA CYS A 324 3.83 -11.87 9.16
C CYS A 324 4.71 -10.79 8.54
N PHE A 325 5.18 -9.84 9.34
CA PHE A 325 6.00 -8.72 8.87
C PHE A 325 6.89 -8.15 9.96
N THR A 326 7.96 -7.50 9.54
CA THR A 326 8.90 -6.82 10.42
C THR A 326 8.56 -5.35 10.48
N GLN A 327 8.06 -4.87 11.62
CA GLN A 327 7.92 -3.44 11.86
C GLN A 327 9.27 -2.81 12.16
N ASP A 328 9.51 -1.66 11.57
CA ASP A 328 10.62 -0.76 11.93
C ASP A 328 10.20 0.18 13.06
N ASP A 329 9.80 -0.44 14.15
CA ASP A 329 9.14 0.20 15.27
C ASP A 329 10.11 0.96 16.17
N ALA A 330 9.62 2.01 16.81
CA ALA A 330 10.31 2.60 17.94
C ALA A 330 9.35 3.27 18.91
N HIS A 331 9.76 3.26 20.17
CA HIS A 331 9.08 3.88 21.29
C HIS A 331 9.98 4.98 21.86
N ILE A 332 9.44 6.18 21.96
CA ILE A 332 10.16 7.33 22.54
C ILE A 332 9.48 7.69 23.84
N PHE A 333 10.17 7.47 24.94
CA PHE A 333 9.69 7.86 26.27
C PHE A 333 10.24 9.25 26.60
N MET A 334 9.37 10.17 27.06
CA MET A 334 9.74 11.56 27.24
C MET A 334 8.88 12.25 28.30
N THR A 335 9.29 13.45 28.69
CA THR A 335 8.45 14.34 29.48
C THR A 335 7.41 15.03 28.61
N ARG A 336 6.36 15.61 29.21
CA ARG A 336 5.32 16.35 28.46
C ARG A 336 5.88 17.55 27.69
N GLU A 337 6.89 18.21 28.25
CA GLU A 337 7.55 19.39 27.66
C GLU A 337 8.37 19.02 26.40
N GLN A 338 8.80 17.76 26.28
CA GLN A 338 9.58 17.29 25.15
C GLN A 338 8.73 16.85 23.95
N MET A 339 7.40 16.70 24.11
CA MET A 339 6.53 16.10 23.09
C MET A 339 6.64 16.80 21.73
N GLU A 340 6.46 18.12 21.69
CA GLU A 340 6.49 18.88 20.43
C GLU A 340 7.84 18.73 19.71
N SER A 341 8.95 18.86 20.44
CA SER A 341 10.29 18.75 19.88
C SER A 341 10.60 17.33 19.37
N GLU A 342 10.14 16.30 20.07
CA GLU A 342 10.37 14.92 19.65
C GLU A 342 9.51 14.54 18.43
N ILE A 343 8.26 14.98 18.34
CA ILE A 343 7.44 14.83 17.14
C ILE A 343 8.16 15.46 15.94
N GLN A 344 8.66 16.69 16.08
CA GLN A 344 9.42 17.38 15.03
C GLN A 344 10.70 16.64 14.65
N ASN A 345 11.42 16.06 15.62
CA ASN A 345 12.61 15.25 15.36
C ASN A 345 12.27 13.99 14.53
N VAL A 346 11.16 13.32 14.85
CA VAL A 346 10.69 12.16 14.07
C VAL A 346 10.30 12.57 12.65
N VAL A 347 9.63 13.71 12.48
CA VAL A 347 9.28 14.23 11.14
C VAL A 347 10.54 14.54 10.31
N ARG A 348 11.60 15.13 10.92
CA ARG A 348 12.89 15.34 10.23
C ARG A 348 13.54 14.02 9.80
N LEU A 349 13.47 13.00 10.66
CA LEU A 349 13.94 11.66 10.31
C LEU A 349 13.16 11.09 9.10
N PHE A 350 11.83 11.27 9.06
CA PHE A 350 11.00 10.86 7.92
C PHE A 350 11.38 11.60 6.63
N ASP A 351 11.58 12.93 6.72
CA ASP A 351 12.04 13.74 5.58
C ASP A 351 13.37 13.23 5.02
N GLU A 352 14.33 12.94 5.89
CA GLU A 352 15.63 12.40 5.48
C GLU A 352 15.49 11.04 4.79
N VAL A 353 14.74 10.12 5.41
CA VAL A 353 14.59 8.77 4.90
C VAL A 353 13.86 8.77 3.56
N TYR A 354 12.68 9.40 3.47
CA TYR A 354 11.91 9.39 2.23
C TYR A 354 12.60 10.11 1.08
N ASN A 355 13.38 11.17 1.39
CA ASN A 355 14.14 11.88 0.38
C ASN A 355 15.20 11.00 -0.30
N VAL A 356 15.84 10.07 0.42
CA VAL A 356 16.81 9.11 -0.16
C VAL A 356 16.19 8.26 -1.24
N PHE A 357 14.91 7.91 -1.10
CA PHE A 357 14.16 7.13 -2.11
C PHE A 357 13.46 8.01 -3.16
N GLY A 358 13.46 9.33 -2.99
CA GLY A 358 12.72 10.25 -3.87
C GLY A 358 11.21 10.20 -3.68
N LEU A 359 10.76 9.76 -2.51
CA LEU A 359 9.35 9.63 -2.17
C LEU A 359 8.82 10.94 -1.56
N LYS A 360 7.67 11.39 -2.06
CA LYS A 360 6.87 12.46 -1.44
C LYS A 360 5.84 11.84 -0.52
N TYR A 361 5.29 12.65 0.38
CA TYR A 361 4.22 12.19 1.25
C TYR A 361 3.22 13.31 1.57
N THR A 362 2.03 12.91 1.99
CA THR A 362 1.00 13.74 2.61
C THR A 362 0.80 13.29 4.05
N VAL A 363 0.27 14.18 4.89
CA VAL A 363 0.06 13.91 6.32
C VAL A 363 -1.43 13.93 6.62
N GLU A 364 -1.89 12.92 7.35
CA GLU A 364 -3.24 12.88 7.94
C GLU A 364 -3.15 12.89 9.47
N LEU A 365 -4.00 13.68 10.10
CA LEU A 365 -4.23 13.62 11.54
C LEU A 365 -5.48 12.78 11.81
N SER A 366 -5.28 11.60 12.37
CA SER A 366 -6.36 10.69 12.76
C SER A 366 -6.78 10.95 14.19
N THR A 367 -8.06 11.27 14.38
CA THR A 367 -8.63 11.70 15.66
C THR A 367 -9.24 10.54 16.44
N MET A 368 -9.86 10.85 17.58
CA MET A 368 -10.41 9.90 18.53
C MET A 368 -11.46 8.97 17.90
N PRO A 369 -11.26 7.63 17.93
CA PRO A 369 -12.26 6.67 17.50
C PRO A 369 -13.38 6.48 18.54
N GLU A 370 -14.47 5.82 18.15
CA GLU A 370 -15.57 5.48 19.06
C GLU A 370 -15.10 4.53 20.18
N ASP A 371 -14.35 3.49 19.83
CA ASP A 371 -13.72 2.56 20.80
C ASP A 371 -12.33 3.06 21.18
N HIS A 372 -12.22 3.68 22.36
CA HIS A 372 -10.98 4.27 22.85
C HIS A 372 -10.85 4.17 24.37
N ILE A 373 -9.61 4.34 24.85
CA ILE A 373 -9.27 4.50 26.26
C ILE A 373 -8.78 5.92 26.54
N GLY A 374 -8.84 6.35 27.80
CA GLY A 374 -8.51 7.72 28.23
C GLY A 374 -9.69 8.69 28.17
N THR A 375 -9.47 9.93 28.58
CA THR A 375 -10.49 10.97 28.61
C THR A 375 -10.50 11.81 27.33
N VAL A 376 -11.66 12.42 27.03
CA VAL A 376 -11.80 13.33 25.87
C VAL A 376 -10.79 14.47 25.94
N GLU A 377 -10.61 15.04 27.14
CA GLU A 377 -9.66 16.15 27.38
C GLU A 377 -8.21 15.76 27.08
N GLU A 378 -7.79 14.55 27.44
CA GLU A 378 -6.47 14.04 27.09
C GLU A 378 -6.30 13.85 25.57
N TRP A 379 -7.33 13.33 24.90
CA TRP A 379 -7.34 13.16 23.46
C TRP A 379 -7.23 14.50 22.73
N GLU A 380 -8.03 15.50 23.14
CA GLU A 380 -8.00 16.84 22.56
C GLU A 380 -6.63 17.52 22.78
N ALA A 381 -6.06 17.41 23.99
CA ALA A 381 -4.74 17.96 24.29
C ALA A 381 -3.65 17.30 23.41
N ASN A 382 -3.67 15.99 23.25
CA ASN A 382 -2.70 15.25 22.45
C ASN A 382 -2.85 15.57 20.94
N GLN A 383 -4.08 15.70 20.43
CA GLN A 383 -4.35 16.14 19.06
C GLN A 383 -3.80 17.54 18.80
N GLU A 384 -3.99 18.46 19.73
CA GLU A 384 -3.51 19.83 19.57
C GLU A 384 -1.96 19.91 19.55
N ILE A 385 -1.28 19.08 20.33
CA ILE A 385 0.18 18.98 20.28
C ILE A 385 0.66 18.44 18.92
N LEU A 386 0.00 17.42 18.37
CA LEU A 386 0.31 16.88 17.03
C LEU A 386 0.10 17.96 15.95
N LYS A 387 -1.01 18.69 15.98
CA LYS A 387 -1.28 19.80 15.07
C LYS A 387 -0.20 20.88 15.15
N LYS A 388 0.12 21.33 16.37
CA LYS A 388 1.11 22.36 16.61
C LYS A 388 2.50 21.95 16.10
N ALA A 389 2.91 20.70 16.36
CA ALA A 389 4.19 20.18 15.92
C ALA A 389 4.32 20.16 14.40
N ILE A 390 3.30 19.67 13.68
CA ILE A 390 3.34 19.55 12.22
C ILE A 390 3.22 20.93 11.53
N THR A 391 2.32 21.79 12.03
CA THR A 391 2.15 23.16 11.53
C THR A 391 3.40 23.99 11.75
N GLY A 392 4.05 23.84 12.91
CA GLY A 392 5.32 24.52 13.24
C GLY A 392 6.47 24.18 12.30
N MET A 393 6.37 23.06 11.57
CA MET A 393 7.31 22.67 10.52
C MET A 393 6.90 23.15 9.11
N GLY A 394 5.79 23.91 9.00
CA GLY A 394 5.28 24.40 7.72
C GLY A 394 4.69 23.30 6.84
N LYS A 395 4.20 22.22 7.42
CA LYS A 395 3.58 21.12 6.69
C LYS A 395 2.05 21.18 6.84
N ASP A 396 1.36 20.94 5.71
CA ASP A 396 -0.08 20.80 5.68
C ASP A 396 -0.51 19.39 6.10
N PHE A 397 -1.72 19.26 6.63
CA PHE A 397 -2.32 17.97 6.96
C PHE A 397 -3.83 17.98 6.70
N VAL A 398 -4.39 16.80 6.52
CA VAL A 398 -5.85 16.56 6.43
C VAL A 398 -6.29 15.89 7.73
N VAL A 399 -7.49 16.23 8.22
CA VAL A 399 -8.07 15.55 9.38
C VAL A 399 -8.86 14.34 8.92
N ASN A 400 -8.54 13.17 9.49
CA ASN A 400 -9.27 11.91 9.32
C ASN A 400 -9.96 11.59 10.66
N GLU A 401 -11.25 11.86 10.72
CA GLU A 401 -12.01 11.75 11.97
C GLU A 401 -12.27 10.27 12.31
N GLY A 402 -11.99 9.91 13.57
CA GLY A 402 -12.30 8.60 14.12
C GLY A 402 -11.34 7.47 13.75
N ASP A 403 -10.21 7.75 13.09
CA ASP A 403 -9.24 6.73 12.67
C ASP A 403 -7.99 6.63 13.59
N GLY A 404 -8.03 7.24 14.76
CA GLY A 404 -6.97 7.13 15.77
C GLY A 404 -6.80 5.70 16.29
N ALA A 405 -5.66 5.40 16.91
CA ALA A 405 -5.51 4.15 17.64
C ALA A 405 -6.38 4.18 18.91
N PHE A 406 -6.76 3.02 19.44
CA PHE A 406 -7.62 3.00 20.64
C PHE A 406 -6.99 3.68 21.87
N TYR A 407 -5.68 3.90 21.87
CA TYR A 407 -4.91 4.51 22.97
C TYR A 407 -4.42 5.93 22.69
N GLY A 408 -4.57 6.47 21.49
CA GLY A 408 -4.13 7.85 21.19
C GLY A 408 -4.24 8.27 19.73
N PRO A 409 -4.23 9.60 19.49
CA PRO A 409 -4.26 10.17 18.14
C PRO A 409 -2.95 9.92 17.41
N LYS A 410 -3.00 9.98 16.08
CA LYS A 410 -1.85 9.70 15.23
C LYS A 410 -1.72 10.66 14.05
N LEU A 411 -0.48 10.87 13.61
CA LEU A 411 -0.13 11.42 12.31
C LEU A 411 0.23 10.26 11.39
N ASP A 412 -0.50 10.07 10.31
CA ASP A 412 -0.22 9.08 9.28
C ASP A 412 0.44 9.75 8.08
N PHE A 413 1.53 9.16 7.62
CA PHE A 413 2.32 9.64 6.49
C PHE A 413 2.07 8.74 5.30
N HIS A 414 1.35 9.28 4.31
CA HIS A 414 0.99 8.59 3.09
C HIS A 414 2.02 8.90 2.00
N ILE A 415 2.87 7.93 1.71
CA ILE A 415 3.90 8.04 0.66
C ILE A 415 3.23 7.97 -0.69
N GLU A 416 3.55 8.90 -1.59
CA GLU A 416 3.15 8.88 -2.99
C GLU A 416 4.20 8.18 -3.83
N ASP A 417 3.80 7.14 -4.57
CA ASP A 417 4.66 6.47 -5.54
C ASP A 417 4.70 7.21 -6.89
N CYS A 418 5.54 6.75 -7.82
CA CYS A 418 5.70 7.38 -9.13
C CYS A 418 4.45 7.33 -10.03
N LEU A 419 3.41 6.63 -9.63
CA LEU A 419 2.12 6.54 -10.31
C LEU A 419 1.03 7.39 -9.64
N GLY A 420 1.39 8.16 -8.59
CA GLY A 420 0.47 8.97 -7.81
C GLY A 420 -0.43 8.16 -6.87
N ARG A 421 -0.10 6.88 -6.56
CA ARG A 421 -0.81 6.09 -5.56
C ARG A 421 -0.21 6.36 -4.19
N THR A 422 -1.06 6.41 -3.18
CA THR A 422 -0.64 6.67 -1.81
C THR A 422 -0.61 5.38 -0.97
N TRP A 423 0.40 5.28 -0.11
CA TRP A 423 0.65 4.13 0.77
C TRP A 423 0.95 4.62 2.18
N GLN A 424 0.10 4.29 3.13
CA GLN A 424 0.38 4.56 4.55
C GLN A 424 1.61 3.73 4.97
N CYS A 425 2.71 4.41 5.25
CA CYS A 425 3.96 3.82 5.72
C CYS A 425 4.38 4.40 7.06
N GLY A 426 4.72 5.69 7.11
CA GLY A 426 5.09 6.34 8.36
C GLY A 426 3.88 6.61 9.26
N THR A 427 4.07 6.46 10.56
CA THR A 427 3.06 6.81 11.56
C THR A 427 3.75 7.32 12.81
N ILE A 428 3.18 8.37 13.43
CA ILE A 428 3.54 8.89 14.75
C ILE A 428 2.28 8.85 15.60
N GLN A 429 2.28 8.07 16.69
CA GLN A 429 1.15 7.94 17.60
C GLN A 429 1.57 8.45 18.98
N LEU A 430 0.81 9.39 19.53
CA LEU A 430 1.06 9.94 20.86
C LEU A 430 0.24 9.16 21.88
N ASP A 431 0.89 8.63 22.90
CA ASP A 431 0.28 7.73 23.88
C ASP A 431 0.64 8.15 25.32
N SER A 432 -0.40 8.43 26.11
CA SER A 432 -0.31 8.64 27.56
C SER A 432 -0.87 7.47 28.36
N GLN A 433 -1.53 6.52 27.71
CA GLN A 433 -2.31 5.46 28.35
C GLN A 433 -1.48 4.22 28.71
N LEU A 434 -0.65 3.74 27.79
CA LEU A 434 0.19 2.57 28.07
C LEU A 434 1.21 2.83 29.18
N PRO A 435 1.91 3.98 29.25
CA PRO A 435 2.75 4.29 30.41
C PRO A 435 2.00 4.24 31.75
N GLU A 436 0.74 4.70 31.78
CA GLU A 436 -0.11 4.60 32.96
C GLU A 436 -0.43 3.15 33.32
N ARG A 437 -0.91 2.36 32.35
CA ARG A 437 -1.27 0.94 32.55
C ARG A 437 -0.12 0.06 33.01
N PHE A 438 1.10 0.38 32.57
CA PHE A 438 2.31 -0.34 32.98
C PHE A 438 2.99 0.28 34.20
N ASN A 439 2.40 1.31 34.80
CA ASN A 439 2.95 2.05 35.93
C ASN A 439 4.41 2.48 35.72
N LEU A 440 4.73 2.96 34.49
CA LEU A 440 6.07 3.44 34.17
C LEU A 440 6.35 4.76 34.89
N GLU A 441 7.57 4.93 35.37
CA GLU A 441 7.97 6.12 36.14
C GLU A 441 9.39 6.58 35.76
N TYR A 442 9.63 7.89 35.93
CA TYR A 442 10.96 8.46 35.98
C TYR A 442 11.07 9.42 37.17
N THR A 443 12.30 9.62 37.68
CA THR A 443 12.54 10.61 38.73
C THR A 443 12.75 11.98 38.11
N GLY A 444 11.91 12.94 38.45
CA GLY A 444 11.97 14.32 37.99
C GLY A 444 13.12 15.12 38.62
N GLU A 445 13.32 16.34 38.17
CA GLU A 445 14.28 17.27 38.73
C GLU A 445 13.96 17.65 40.21
N ASP A 446 12.66 17.59 40.53
CA ASP A 446 12.12 17.77 41.89
C ASP A 446 12.36 16.57 42.82
N GLY A 447 12.99 15.49 42.32
CA GLY A 447 13.21 14.26 43.07
C GLY A 447 11.97 13.37 43.25
N GLN A 448 10.82 13.77 42.67
CA GLN A 448 9.58 13.00 42.73
C GLN A 448 9.43 12.05 41.54
N LYS A 449 8.53 11.07 41.67
CA LYS A 449 8.21 10.16 40.59
C LYS A 449 7.15 10.77 39.66
N HIS A 450 7.43 10.76 38.39
CA HIS A 450 6.58 11.28 37.33
C HIS A 450 6.26 10.20 36.30
N ARG A 451 5.15 10.34 35.59
CA ARG A 451 4.72 9.45 34.50
C ARG A 451 5.29 9.97 33.17
N PRO A 452 6.06 9.16 32.41
CA PRO A 452 6.44 9.53 31.06
C PRO A 452 5.23 9.50 30.13
N VAL A 453 5.28 10.26 29.06
CA VAL A 453 4.46 10.07 27.85
C VAL A 453 5.31 9.40 26.79
N MET A 454 4.68 8.81 25.79
CA MET A 454 5.44 8.13 24.75
C MET A 454 4.90 8.37 23.35
N ILE A 455 5.79 8.24 22.39
CA ILE A 455 5.47 8.15 20.96
C ILE A 455 5.74 6.72 20.51
N HIS A 456 4.76 6.14 19.80
CA HIS A 456 4.99 5.00 18.92
C HIS A 456 5.24 5.53 17.52
N ARG A 457 6.24 5.04 16.83
CA ARG A 457 6.45 5.45 15.45
C ARG A 457 7.09 4.37 14.60
N VAL A 458 6.71 4.37 13.33
CA VAL A 458 7.33 3.59 12.25
C VAL A 458 7.65 4.52 11.10
N VAL A 459 8.74 4.27 10.36
CA VAL A 459 9.13 5.04 9.16
C VAL A 459 8.68 4.30 7.89
N PHE A 460 9.04 3.02 7.78
CA PHE A 460 8.67 2.18 6.65
C PHE A 460 7.27 1.56 6.82
N GLY A 461 6.76 1.53 8.05
CA GLY A 461 5.56 0.80 8.44
C GLY A 461 5.85 -0.69 8.64
N SER A 462 6.28 -1.37 7.59
CA SER A 462 6.95 -2.66 7.65
C SER A 462 7.99 -2.76 6.53
N ILE A 463 9.04 -3.53 6.77
CA ILE A 463 10.08 -3.79 5.77
C ILE A 463 9.46 -4.42 4.52
N GLU A 464 8.54 -5.36 4.67
CA GLU A 464 7.85 -6.05 3.59
C GLU A 464 7.05 -5.07 2.72
N ARG A 465 6.19 -4.26 3.33
CA ARG A 465 5.39 -3.25 2.61
C ARG A 465 6.28 -2.25 1.90
N PHE A 466 7.31 -1.77 2.56
CA PHE A 466 8.22 -0.79 1.97
C PHE A 466 9.02 -1.37 0.79
N ILE A 467 9.47 -2.65 0.87
CA ILE A 467 10.06 -3.36 -0.28
C ILE A 467 9.07 -3.42 -1.44
N GLY A 468 7.80 -3.72 -1.18
CA GLY A 468 6.76 -3.69 -2.21
C GLY A 468 6.63 -2.31 -2.86
N VAL A 469 6.54 -1.24 -2.06
CA VAL A 469 6.43 0.15 -2.53
C VAL A 469 7.62 0.55 -3.39
N ILE A 470 8.85 0.36 -2.92
CA ILE A 470 10.04 0.75 -3.69
C ILE A 470 10.28 -0.14 -4.91
N THR A 471 9.84 -1.41 -4.89
CA THR A 471 9.90 -2.30 -6.07
C THR A 471 9.02 -1.73 -7.19
N GLU A 472 7.81 -1.28 -6.88
CA GLU A 472 6.90 -0.66 -7.85
C GLU A 472 7.35 0.75 -8.23
N HIS A 473 7.82 1.56 -7.25
CA HIS A 473 8.32 2.92 -7.49
C HIS A 473 9.48 2.93 -8.49
N PHE A 474 10.47 2.08 -8.30
CA PHE A 474 11.62 1.94 -9.19
C PHE A 474 11.39 0.99 -10.38
N ALA A 475 10.22 0.36 -10.51
CA ALA A 475 9.96 -0.70 -11.50
C ALA A 475 11.03 -1.83 -11.45
N GLY A 476 11.52 -2.17 -10.28
CA GLY A 476 12.61 -3.12 -10.03
C GLY A 476 14.01 -2.58 -10.36
N ALA A 477 14.11 -1.40 -10.98
CA ALA A 477 15.39 -0.78 -11.33
C ALA A 477 15.96 0.02 -10.14
N PHE A 478 16.23 -0.67 -9.03
CA PHE A 478 16.72 -0.04 -7.80
C PHE A 478 17.98 0.82 -8.02
N PRO A 479 18.21 1.86 -7.18
CA PRO A 479 19.50 2.54 -7.06
C PRO A 479 20.64 1.56 -6.77
N LEU A 480 21.85 1.91 -7.17
CA LEU A 480 23.03 1.02 -7.06
C LEU A 480 23.20 0.43 -5.65
N TRP A 481 23.08 1.27 -4.63
CA TRP A 481 23.28 0.87 -3.23
C TRP A 481 22.27 -0.18 -2.73
N LEU A 482 21.04 -0.20 -3.30
CA LEU A 482 19.96 -1.15 -2.95
C LEU A 482 19.98 -2.42 -3.80
N THR A 483 20.49 -2.36 -5.02
CA THR A 483 20.36 -3.47 -5.98
C THR A 483 21.06 -4.73 -5.48
N PRO A 484 20.39 -5.89 -5.47
CA PRO A 484 20.99 -7.15 -5.00
C PRO A 484 22.25 -7.57 -5.75
N VAL A 485 22.27 -7.40 -7.07
CA VAL A 485 23.46 -7.60 -7.94
C VAL A 485 23.77 -6.26 -8.58
N GLN A 486 24.88 -5.64 -8.18
CA GLN A 486 25.24 -4.29 -8.60
C GLN A 486 25.97 -4.25 -9.93
N VAL A 487 26.78 -5.27 -10.17
CA VAL A 487 27.63 -5.39 -11.37
C VAL A 487 27.60 -6.81 -11.91
N LYS A 488 27.47 -6.93 -13.23
CA LYS A 488 27.59 -8.21 -13.95
C LYS A 488 28.79 -8.15 -14.88
N VAL A 489 29.77 -9.06 -14.70
CA VAL A 489 30.93 -9.13 -15.57
C VAL A 489 30.67 -10.15 -16.70
N LEU A 490 30.76 -9.70 -17.94
CA LEU A 490 30.36 -10.44 -19.14
C LEU A 490 31.55 -10.66 -20.05
N PRO A 491 32.23 -11.84 -19.99
CA PRO A 491 33.29 -12.16 -20.92
C PRO A 491 32.75 -12.40 -22.34
N VAL A 492 33.45 -11.85 -23.35
CA VAL A 492 33.09 -11.97 -24.76
C VAL A 492 33.45 -13.35 -25.30
N THR A 493 34.59 -13.90 -24.84
CA THR A 493 35.13 -15.21 -25.25
C THR A 493 35.58 -16.02 -24.04
N ASP A 494 35.71 -17.32 -24.19
CA ASP A 494 36.17 -18.23 -23.13
C ASP A 494 37.55 -17.86 -22.59
N ARG A 495 38.41 -17.25 -23.43
CA ARG A 495 39.73 -16.75 -23.02
C ARG A 495 39.66 -15.67 -21.94
N ALA A 496 38.58 -14.91 -21.91
CA ALA A 496 38.34 -13.83 -20.94
C ALA A 496 37.72 -14.34 -19.63
N HIS A 497 37.40 -15.63 -19.47
CA HIS A 497 36.71 -16.14 -18.26
C HIS A 497 37.51 -15.92 -16.98
N GLU A 498 38.81 -16.25 -16.98
CA GLU A 498 39.64 -16.05 -15.78
C GLU A 498 39.82 -14.55 -15.44
N TYR A 499 39.91 -13.69 -16.46
CA TYR A 499 39.95 -12.25 -16.28
C TYR A 499 38.65 -11.75 -15.67
N ALA A 500 37.50 -12.18 -16.20
CA ALA A 500 36.18 -11.82 -15.71
C ALA A 500 35.96 -12.24 -14.23
N LYS A 501 36.36 -13.45 -13.87
CA LYS A 501 36.33 -13.94 -12.48
C LYS A 501 37.22 -13.09 -11.56
N GLY A 502 38.42 -12.75 -12.01
CA GLY A 502 39.34 -11.90 -11.25
C GLY A 502 38.78 -10.48 -11.01
N LEU A 503 38.09 -9.92 -12.02
CA LEU A 503 37.40 -8.63 -11.89
C LEU A 503 36.21 -8.73 -10.93
N SER A 504 35.37 -9.76 -11.05
CA SER A 504 34.25 -10.01 -10.15
C SER A 504 34.72 -10.13 -8.70
N GLN A 505 35.82 -10.89 -8.47
CA GLN A 505 36.39 -11.03 -7.13
C GLN A 505 36.90 -9.68 -6.57
N LYS A 506 37.59 -8.88 -7.38
CA LYS A 506 38.05 -7.55 -6.96
C LYS A 506 36.87 -6.63 -6.54
N LEU A 507 35.74 -6.71 -7.25
CA LEU A 507 34.53 -5.97 -6.89
C LEU A 507 33.98 -6.45 -5.55
N VAL A 508 33.90 -7.76 -5.35
CA VAL A 508 33.42 -8.38 -4.10
C VAL A 508 34.33 -8.00 -2.93
N ASP A 509 35.65 -8.06 -3.12
CA ASP A 509 36.63 -7.69 -2.08
C ASP A 509 36.52 -6.18 -1.69
N ALA A 510 36.08 -5.34 -2.63
CA ALA A 510 35.80 -3.93 -2.40
C ALA A 510 34.37 -3.67 -1.82
N GLY A 511 33.60 -4.71 -1.53
CA GLY A 511 32.26 -4.60 -0.96
C GLY A 511 31.15 -4.36 -1.99
N ILE A 512 31.42 -4.52 -3.29
CA ILE A 512 30.43 -4.41 -4.36
C ILE A 512 29.86 -5.80 -4.68
N ARG A 513 28.54 -5.92 -4.73
CA ARG A 513 27.85 -7.17 -5.07
C ARG A 513 27.94 -7.44 -6.56
N ALA A 514 28.90 -8.24 -6.96
CA ALA A 514 29.19 -8.55 -8.35
C ALA A 514 29.08 -10.06 -8.64
N GLU A 515 28.73 -10.37 -9.88
CA GLU A 515 28.69 -11.73 -10.42
C GLU A 515 29.36 -11.73 -11.80
N ASP A 516 30.01 -12.83 -12.17
CA ASP A 516 30.45 -13.07 -13.54
C ASP A 516 29.48 -14.03 -14.26
N ASP A 517 29.40 -13.91 -15.59
CA ASP A 517 28.61 -14.81 -16.43
C ASP A 517 29.51 -15.51 -17.45
N CYS A 518 30.18 -16.55 -16.98
CA CYS A 518 31.05 -17.39 -17.79
C CYS A 518 30.32 -18.53 -18.55
N ARG A 519 28.97 -18.48 -18.63
CA ARG A 519 28.20 -19.47 -19.41
C ARG A 519 28.57 -19.38 -20.90
N SER A 520 28.48 -20.52 -21.60
CA SER A 520 28.70 -20.59 -23.05
C SER A 520 27.48 -20.10 -23.82
N GLU A 521 27.21 -18.78 -23.71
CA GLU A 521 26.09 -18.08 -24.32
C GLU A 521 26.58 -16.85 -25.11
N LYS A 522 25.79 -16.43 -26.11
CA LYS A 522 26.10 -15.22 -26.88
C LYS A 522 26.08 -13.97 -26.01
N LEU A 523 27.08 -13.09 -26.19
CA LEU A 523 27.17 -11.83 -25.42
C LEU A 523 25.89 -11.03 -25.42
N GLY A 524 25.22 -10.90 -26.58
CA GLY A 524 23.94 -10.18 -26.67
C GLY A 524 22.82 -10.78 -25.82
N TYR A 525 22.81 -12.10 -25.63
CA TYR A 525 21.88 -12.78 -24.73
C TYR A 525 22.20 -12.46 -23.26
N LYS A 526 23.47 -12.54 -22.86
CA LYS A 526 23.93 -12.21 -21.50
C LYS A 526 23.60 -10.76 -21.12
N ILE A 527 23.84 -9.81 -22.04
CA ILE A 527 23.48 -8.39 -21.86
C ILE A 527 21.98 -8.23 -21.64
N ARG A 528 21.17 -8.85 -22.52
CA ARG A 528 19.71 -8.77 -22.42
C ARG A 528 19.19 -9.34 -21.09
N GLU A 529 19.74 -10.48 -20.68
CA GLU A 529 19.35 -11.11 -19.42
C GLU A 529 19.72 -10.24 -18.20
N ALA A 530 20.91 -9.64 -18.19
CA ALA A 530 21.33 -8.70 -17.16
C ALA A 530 20.43 -7.43 -17.12
N GLN A 531 20.02 -6.92 -18.28
CA GLN A 531 19.07 -5.82 -18.37
C GLN A 531 17.67 -6.19 -17.87
N MET A 532 17.19 -7.40 -18.18
CA MET A 532 15.92 -7.92 -17.64
C MET A 532 15.94 -8.05 -16.12
N GLN A 533 17.08 -8.46 -15.56
CA GLN A 533 17.32 -8.52 -14.11
C GLN A 533 17.56 -7.14 -13.48
N LYS A 534 17.51 -6.05 -14.28
CA LYS A 534 17.69 -4.66 -13.84
C LYS A 534 19.05 -4.39 -13.20
N ILE A 535 20.09 -5.16 -13.58
CA ILE A 535 21.45 -4.98 -13.05
C ILE A 535 22.01 -3.64 -13.52
N PRO A 536 22.46 -2.74 -12.61
CA PRO A 536 22.89 -1.38 -12.93
C PRO A 536 24.03 -1.29 -13.94
N TYR A 537 25.09 -2.08 -13.72
CA TYR A 537 26.28 -2.06 -14.56
C TYR A 537 26.63 -3.44 -15.12
N MET A 538 27.02 -3.46 -16.38
CA MET A 538 27.59 -4.62 -17.06
C MET A 538 29.00 -4.26 -17.50
N LEU A 539 29.97 -5.06 -17.09
CA LEU A 539 31.37 -4.97 -17.53
C LEU A 539 31.59 -5.99 -18.66
N VAL A 540 31.61 -5.53 -19.89
CA VAL A 540 31.91 -6.37 -21.04
C VAL A 540 33.41 -6.41 -21.18
N VAL A 541 34.02 -7.62 -21.21
CA VAL A 541 35.45 -7.78 -21.24
C VAL A 541 35.87 -8.76 -22.34
N GLY A 542 36.79 -8.30 -23.19
CA GLY A 542 37.35 -9.06 -24.31
C GLY A 542 38.87 -9.02 -24.32
N ASP A 543 39.47 -9.50 -25.44
CA ASP A 543 40.91 -9.58 -25.57
C ASP A 543 41.61 -8.21 -25.37
N ARG A 544 41.04 -7.14 -25.92
CA ARG A 544 41.57 -5.77 -25.75
C ARG A 544 41.55 -5.28 -24.31
N ASP A 545 40.46 -5.63 -23.57
CA ASP A 545 40.36 -5.24 -22.17
C ASP A 545 41.39 -5.98 -21.33
N MET A 546 41.63 -7.26 -21.61
CA MET A 546 42.68 -8.04 -20.95
C MET A 546 44.07 -7.47 -21.21
N GLU A 547 44.38 -7.07 -22.46
CA GLU A 547 45.68 -6.50 -22.84
C GLU A 547 45.92 -5.14 -22.18
N ASN A 548 44.88 -4.29 -22.07
CA ASN A 548 44.98 -2.92 -21.55
C ASN A 548 44.68 -2.81 -20.06
N GLY A 549 44.22 -3.88 -19.41
CA GLY A 549 43.77 -3.84 -18.00
C GLY A 549 42.55 -2.97 -17.80
N THR A 550 41.64 -2.93 -18.79
CA THR A 550 40.39 -2.10 -18.77
C THR A 550 39.14 -2.95 -18.67
N VAL A 551 38.01 -2.27 -18.50
CA VAL A 551 36.66 -2.81 -18.57
C VAL A 551 35.80 -1.91 -19.43
N SER A 552 34.99 -2.47 -20.31
CA SER A 552 34.03 -1.73 -21.12
C SER A 552 32.68 -1.70 -20.38
N VAL A 553 32.28 -0.51 -19.92
CA VAL A 553 31.16 -0.33 -18.99
C VAL A 553 29.87 -0.01 -19.75
N ARG A 554 28.80 -0.76 -19.47
CA ARG A 554 27.44 -0.48 -19.97
C ARG A 554 26.45 -0.35 -18.83
N THR A 555 25.51 0.56 -18.97
CA THR A 555 24.40 0.71 -18.03
C THR A 555 23.22 -0.19 -18.41
N ARG A 556 22.32 -0.44 -17.46
CA ARG A 556 21.06 -1.18 -17.72
C ARG A 556 20.15 -0.48 -18.73
N LYS A 557 20.29 0.84 -18.93
CA LYS A 557 19.56 1.61 -19.95
C LYS A 557 20.13 1.42 -21.37
N GLY A 558 21.26 0.73 -21.49
CA GLY A 558 21.91 0.47 -22.76
C GLY A 558 22.96 1.50 -23.16
N GLU A 559 23.25 2.49 -22.30
CA GLU A 559 24.32 3.46 -22.53
C GLU A 559 25.69 2.78 -22.44
N ASP A 560 26.56 3.13 -23.37
CA ASP A 560 27.97 2.69 -23.38
C ASP A 560 28.83 3.81 -22.78
N LEU A 561 29.38 3.59 -21.59
CA LEU A 561 30.25 4.54 -20.90
C LEU A 561 31.72 4.45 -21.36
N GLY A 562 32.00 3.53 -22.31
CA GLY A 562 33.34 3.29 -22.84
C GLY A 562 34.23 2.45 -21.94
N ALA A 563 35.48 2.35 -22.34
CA ALA A 563 36.50 1.63 -21.59
C ALA A 563 37.12 2.51 -20.51
N MET A 564 37.27 1.95 -19.31
CA MET A 564 37.95 2.61 -18.19
C MET A 564 38.77 1.62 -17.37
N THR A 565 39.66 2.10 -16.54
CA THR A 565 40.42 1.23 -15.63
C THR A 565 39.47 0.72 -14.53
N MET A 566 39.82 -0.44 -13.97
CA MET A 566 39.05 -1.02 -12.87
C MET A 566 38.98 -0.10 -11.64
N ASP A 567 40.06 0.60 -11.33
CA ASP A 567 40.13 1.53 -10.19
C ASP A 567 39.20 2.75 -10.39
N ALA A 568 39.12 3.27 -11.62
CA ALA A 568 38.17 4.35 -11.95
C ALA A 568 36.72 3.88 -11.81
N PHE A 569 36.40 2.68 -12.27
CA PHE A 569 35.07 2.10 -12.12
C PHE A 569 34.70 1.83 -10.65
N LEU A 570 35.64 1.26 -9.88
CA LEU A 570 35.47 1.08 -8.43
C LEU A 570 35.17 2.39 -7.71
N SER A 571 35.97 3.42 -7.96
CA SER A 571 35.80 4.75 -7.35
C SER A 571 34.43 5.33 -7.68
N LYS A 572 33.97 5.19 -8.93
CA LYS A 572 32.64 5.60 -9.37
C LYS A 572 31.55 4.88 -8.57
N CYS A 573 31.58 3.54 -8.53
CA CYS A 573 30.57 2.76 -7.81
C CYS A 573 30.54 3.06 -6.31
N LEU A 574 31.69 3.14 -5.66
CA LEU A 574 31.78 3.43 -4.22
C LEU A 574 31.24 4.84 -3.90
N SER A 575 31.50 5.82 -4.76
CA SER A 575 30.94 7.17 -4.62
C SER A 575 29.42 7.18 -4.73
N GLU A 576 28.84 6.47 -5.71
CA GLU A 576 27.40 6.35 -5.90
C GLU A 576 26.71 5.61 -4.74
N ILE A 577 27.35 4.55 -4.23
CA ILE A 577 26.85 3.81 -3.06
C ILE A 577 26.88 4.69 -1.81
N ALA A 578 28.00 5.41 -1.57
CA ALA A 578 28.16 6.27 -0.38
C ALA A 578 27.18 7.45 -0.38
N SER A 579 26.94 8.06 -1.55
CA SER A 579 25.97 9.16 -1.69
C SER A 579 24.52 8.69 -1.76
N LYS A 580 24.28 7.37 -1.81
CA LYS A 580 22.95 6.77 -2.04
C LYS A 580 22.26 7.39 -3.29
N SER A 581 23.05 7.61 -4.35
CA SER A 581 22.56 8.21 -5.61
C SER A 581 21.34 7.46 -6.14
N LYS A 582 20.35 8.23 -6.59
CA LYS A 582 19.11 7.72 -7.23
C LYS A 582 19.30 7.51 -8.73
N ASP A 583 20.28 8.15 -9.32
CA ASP A 583 20.52 8.19 -10.77
C ASP A 583 21.51 7.10 -11.20
N ILE A 584 21.00 6.16 -11.99
CA ILE A 584 21.79 5.22 -12.79
C ILE A 584 21.13 5.02 -14.16
#